data_dd9d12023d7aa81a1d68688857f86947
#
_entry.id   dd9d12023d7aa81a1d68688857f86947
#
_cell.length_a   1.000
_cell.length_b   1.000
_cell.length_c   1.000
_cell.angle_alpha   90.00
_cell.angle_beta   90.00
_cell.angle_gamma   90.00
#
_symmetry.space_group_name_H-M   'P 1'
#
loop_
_entity.id
_entity.type
_entity.pdbx_description
1 polymer ?
#
loop_
_entity_poly.entity_id
_entity_poly.type
_entity_poly.pdbx_seq_one_letter_code
_entity_poly.pdbx_strand_id
1 'polypeptide(L)'
;MKAPRGSILLSSGALLLASLTVSAAPASPCQGTLYLTFDTGNMRHAELIAETLAKHGVKATFFLAQEKTFRGDHALDAAWAPYWRARVAEGHAFGSHTWRHGSFREDRGGLVRYRLPDGRSETLDARAVCDELKRPDTRFEELTGRRFDPIWRAPGGRTTPHTLAAAQACGYHHVDWAAAGFLGDELPSETYSNAALLQRALDRLRDGDIVMAHLGIWSRKDPFAPMLESLISGLQAKGFCFSTRAQAR
;
A
#
# COMPACT_ATOMS: atom_id res chain seq x y z
N MET A 1 11.23 -73.04 58.43
CA MET A 1 10.01 -72.43 57.86
C MET A 1 10.43 -71.42 56.83
N LYS A 2 10.23 -71.69 55.54
CA LYS A 2 10.61 -70.80 54.42
C LYS A 2 9.40 -70.04 53.94
N ALA A 3 9.47 -68.73 53.91
CA ALA A 3 8.41 -67.87 53.30
C ALA A 3 8.56 -67.77 51.83
N PRO A 4 7.51 -67.70 51.03
CA PRO A 4 7.57 -67.55 49.55
C PRO A 4 7.76 -66.08 49.13
N ARG A 5 8.64 -65.91 48.16
CA ARG A 5 8.86 -64.62 47.42
C ARG A 5 7.79 -64.44 46.38
N GLY A 6 6.94 -63.46 46.50
CA GLY A 6 6.04 -63.03 45.47
C GLY A 6 6.72 -62.06 44.46
N SER A 7 6.70 -62.41 43.16
CA SER A 7 7.17 -61.57 42.06
C SER A 7 6.06 -60.64 41.60
N ILE A 8 6.30 -59.36 41.66
CA ILE A 8 5.39 -58.34 41.13
C ILE A 8 5.79 -58.10 39.64
N LEU A 9 4.91 -58.42 38.72
CA LEU A 9 5.01 -58.06 37.29
C LEU A 9 4.53 -56.65 37.11
N LEU A 10 5.44 -55.74 36.77
CA LEU A 10 5.14 -54.37 36.32
C LEU A 10 4.80 -54.40 34.82
N SER A 11 3.51 -54.17 34.55
CA SER A 11 3.00 -54.01 33.16
C SER A 11 3.21 -52.59 32.67
N SER A 12 4.21 -52.36 31.78
CA SER A 12 4.45 -51.06 31.15
C SER A 12 3.44 -50.87 30.02
N GLY A 13 2.41 -50.07 30.27
CA GLY A 13 1.50 -49.59 29.22
C GLY A 13 2.14 -48.46 28.39
N ALA A 14 2.46 -48.72 27.14
CA ALA A 14 2.90 -47.70 26.21
C ALA A 14 1.69 -46.90 25.70
N LEU A 15 1.61 -45.60 26.09
CA LEU A 15 0.64 -44.66 25.57
C LEU A 15 1.08 -44.23 24.17
N LEU A 16 0.40 -44.69 23.14
CA LEU A 16 0.55 -44.20 21.75
C LEU A 16 -0.17 -42.84 21.64
N LEU A 17 0.61 -41.75 21.60
CA LEU A 17 0.15 -40.41 21.21
C LEU A 17 -0.04 -40.39 19.71
N ALA A 18 -1.26 -40.47 19.21
CA ALA A 18 -1.60 -40.23 17.83
C ALA A 18 -1.50 -38.73 17.54
N SER A 19 -0.46 -38.32 16.80
CA SER A 19 -0.31 -36.96 16.31
C SER A 19 -1.32 -36.73 15.18
N LEU A 20 -2.37 -35.96 15.45
CA LEU A 20 -3.29 -35.47 14.41
C LEU A 20 -2.56 -34.40 13.58
N THR A 21 -2.06 -34.78 12.43
CA THR A 21 -1.59 -33.82 11.41
C THR A 21 -2.81 -33.16 10.79
N VAL A 22 -3.08 -31.91 11.18
CA VAL A 22 -4.04 -31.04 10.49
C VAL A 22 -3.44 -30.70 9.14
N SER A 23 -3.86 -31.42 8.10
CA SER A 23 -3.51 -31.06 6.72
C SER A 23 -4.27 -29.79 6.37
N ALA A 24 -3.56 -28.67 6.22
CA ALA A 24 -4.14 -27.44 5.66
C ALA A 24 -4.62 -27.75 4.23
N ALA A 25 -5.90 -27.54 3.96
CA ALA A 25 -6.43 -27.65 2.61
C ALA A 25 -5.64 -26.72 1.68
N PRO A 26 -5.31 -27.13 0.45
CA PRO A 26 -4.65 -26.24 -0.49
C PRO A 26 -5.52 -25.00 -0.70
N ALA A 27 -4.91 -23.81 -0.59
CA ALA A 27 -5.60 -22.56 -0.87
C ALA A 27 -6.18 -22.62 -2.29
N SER A 28 -7.47 -22.29 -2.43
CA SER A 28 -8.10 -22.24 -3.75
C SER A 28 -7.31 -21.28 -4.65
N PRO A 29 -7.10 -21.63 -5.92
CA PRO A 29 -6.37 -20.74 -6.84
C PRO A 29 -7.12 -19.41 -6.96
N CYS A 30 -6.36 -18.29 -7.03
CA CYS A 30 -6.93 -16.97 -7.21
C CYS A 30 -7.71 -16.90 -8.52
N GLN A 31 -8.94 -16.36 -8.49
CA GLN A 31 -9.74 -16.07 -9.68
C GLN A 31 -9.28 -14.78 -10.39
N GLY A 32 -8.50 -13.95 -9.71
CA GLY A 32 -7.92 -12.72 -10.21
C GLY A 32 -7.00 -12.08 -9.17
N THR A 33 -6.19 -11.14 -9.61
CA THR A 33 -5.25 -10.40 -8.76
C THR A 33 -5.56 -8.91 -8.79
N LEU A 34 -5.64 -8.29 -7.62
CA LEU A 34 -5.78 -6.86 -7.45
C LEU A 34 -4.50 -6.26 -6.84
N TYR A 35 -4.22 -5.02 -7.20
CA TYR A 35 -3.05 -4.28 -6.71
C TYR A 35 -3.53 -3.14 -5.81
N LEU A 36 -3.55 -3.38 -4.49
CA LEU A 36 -3.95 -2.36 -3.53
C LEU A 36 -2.80 -1.38 -3.31
N THR A 37 -3.08 -0.09 -3.50
CA THR A 37 -2.07 0.96 -3.43
C THR A 37 -2.54 2.12 -2.56
N PHE A 38 -1.59 2.75 -1.85
CA PHE A 38 -1.84 3.89 -0.98
C PHE A 38 -0.88 5.03 -1.27
N ASP A 39 -1.43 6.22 -1.46
CA ASP A 39 -0.67 7.46 -1.48
C ASP A 39 -0.58 8.03 -0.05
N THR A 40 0.46 8.82 0.28
CA THR A 40 0.73 9.25 1.66
C THR A 40 -0.41 10.01 2.31
N GLY A 41 -0.88 11.12 1.73
CA GLY A 41 -1.86 11.98 2.37
C GLY A 41 -1.44 12.45 3.77
N ASN A 42 -2.40 12.61 4.70
CA ASN A 42 -2.10 13.10 6.05
C ASN A 42 -1.66 12.03 7.08
N MET A 43 -1.51 10.79 6.68
CA MET A 43 -1.04 9.66 7.50
C MET A 43 -1.90 9.31 8.74
N ARG A 44 -3.07 9.91 8.91
CA ARG A 44 -3.90 9.72 10.13
C ARG A 44 -4.35 8.28 10.33
N HIS A 45 -4.54 7.54 9.25
CA HIS A 45 -5.03 6.16 9.28
C HIS A 45 -3.95 5.13 8.91
N ALA A 46 -2.68 5.55 8.87
CA ALA A 46 -1.56 4.71 8.47
C ALA A 46 -1.47 3.42 9.30
N GLU A 47 -1.57 3.51 10.63
CA GLU A 47 -1.51 2.34 11.53
C GLU A 47 -2.71 1.41 11.34
N LEU A 48 -3.93 1.93 11.29
CA LEU A 48 -5.14 1.13 11.05
C LEU A 48 -5.06 0.36 9.72
N ILE A 49 -4.58 1.03 8.66
CA ILE A 49 -4.41 0.40 7.35
C ILE A 49 -3.35 -0.70 7.44
N ALA A 50 -2.24 -0.46 8.11
CA ALA A 50 -1.18 -1.44 8.30
C ALA A 50 -1.65 -2.67 9.06
N GLU A 51 -2.37 -2.49 10.17
CA GLU A 51 -2.95 -3.57 10.96
C GLU A 51 -3.94 -4.40 10.13
N THR A 52 -4.79 -3.72 9.32
CA THR A 52 -5.74 -4.39 8.44
C THR A 52 -5.03 -5.21 7.36
N LEU A 53 -4.00 -4.66 6.71
CA LEU A 53 -3.20 -5.38 5.72
C LEU A 53 -2.53 -6.62 6.33
N ALA A 54 -1.92 -6.48 7.51
CA ALA A 54 -1.27 -7.57 8.23
C ALA A 54 -2.27 -8.67 8.61
N LYS A 55 -3.43 -8.30 9.16
CA LYS A 55 -4.52 -9.22 9.54
C LYS A 55 -4.97 -10.11 8.38
N HIS A 56 -5.05 -9.55 7.18
CA HIS A 56 -5.49 -10.26 5.98
C HIS A 56 -4.35 -10.85 5.15
N GLY A 57 -3.10 -10.71 5.58
CA GLY A 57 -1.92 -11.18 4.84
C GLY A 57 -1.72 -10.49 3.49
N VAL A 58 -2.26 -9.27 3.32
CA VAL A 58 -2.23 -8.52 2.07
C VAL A 58 -0.97 -7.67 2.00
N LYS A 59 -0.27 -7.73 0.86
CA LYS A 59 0.82 -6.80 0.52
C LYS A 59 0.29 -5.71 -0.39
N ALA A 60 0.71 -4.47 -0.14
CA ALA A 60 0.29 -3.29 -0.87
C ALA A 60 1.50 -2.53 -1.43
N THR A 61 1.25 -1.57 -2.30
CA THR A 61 2.26 -0.63 -2.78
C THR A 61 1.96 0.76 -2.22
N PHE A 62 2.98 1.41 -1.66
CA PHE A 62 2.88 2.75 -1.10
C PHE A 62 3.62 3.75 -2.00
N PHE A 63 2.94 4.84 -2.37
CA PHE A 63 3.55 5.96 -3.11
C PHE A 63 3.76 7.14 -2.16
N LEU A 64 5.03 7.52 -1.94
CA LEU A 64 5.43 8.42 -0.88
C LEU A 64 5.83 9.80 -1.39
N ALA A 65 5.24 10.82 -0.76
CA ALA A 65 5.62 12.21 -0.85
C ALA A 65 5.95 12.78 0.53
N GLN A 66 6.68 13.90 0.62
CA GLN A 66 6.96 14.59 1.88
C GLN A 66 5.77 15.49 2.27
N GLU A 67 4.61 14.86 2.46
CA GLU A 67 3.38 15.55 2.83
C GLU A 67 3.30 15.81 4.33
N LYS A 68 2.63 16.91 4.68
CA LYS A 68 2.35 17.23 6.08
C LYS A 68 1.40 16.21 6.69
N THR A 69 1.77 15.69 7.87
CA THR A 69 0.96 14.70 8.57
C THR A 69 0.03 15.36 9.60
N PHE A 70 -0.91 14.57 10.11
CA PHE A 70 -1.81 15.00 11.19
C PHE A 70 -1.08 15.31 12.51
N ARG A 71 0.18 14.86 12.66
CA ARG A 71 1.05 15.13 13.82
C ARG A 71 1.74 16.48 13.72
N GLY A 72 1.67 17.14 12.55
CA GLY A 72 2.35 18.42 12.29
C GLY A 72 3.76 18.28 11.71
N ASP A 73 4.30 17.06 11.68
CA ASP A 73 5.51 16.67 10.97
C ASP A 73 5.21 16.30 9.51
N HIS A 74 6.16 15.67 8.82
CA HIS A 74 5.97 15.20 7.45
C HIS A 74 6.19 13.69 7.32
N ALA A 75 5.59 13.08 6.30
CA ALA A 75 5.53 11.63 6.13
C ALA A 75 6.90 10.93 6.02
N LEU A 76 7.95 11.64 5.59
CA LEU A 76 9.32 11.13 5.52
C LEU A 76 10.25 11.77 6.57
N ASP A 77 9.71 12.33 7.65
CA ASP A 77 10.52 12.75 8.79
C ASP A 77 10.97 11.55 9.63
N ALA A 78 12.04 11.73 10.41
CA ALA A 78 12.63 10.66 11.20
C ALA A 78 11.65 9.97 12.17
N ALA A 79 10.63 10.68 12.64
CA ALA A 79 9.59 10.17 13.51
C ALA A 79 8.76 9.03 12.86
N TRP A 80 8.70 8.98 11.53
CA TRP A 80 8.00 7.94 10.77
C TRP A 80 8.88 6.75 10.38
N ALA A 81 10.20 6.81 10.66
CA ALA A 81 11.12 5.72 10.32
C ALA A 81 10.70 4.35 10.90
N PRO A 82 10.24 4.22 12.16
CA PRO A 82 9.76 2.94 12.68
C PRO A 82 8.58 2.37 11.87
N TYR A 83 7.62 3.21 11.49
CA TYR A 83 6.48 2.82 10.66
C TYR A 83 6.94 2.28 9.31
N TRP A 84 7.79 3.01 8.59
CA TRP A 84 8.25 2.59 7.27
C TRP A 84 9.14 1.35 7.32
N ARG A 85 9.99 1.20 8.32
CA ARG A 85 10.81 -0.02 8.53
C ARG A 85 9.93 -1.25 8.72
N ALA A 86 8.85 -1.13 9.49
CA ALA A 86 7.89 -2.22 9.67
C ALA A 86 7.24 -2.61 8.33
N ARG A 87 6.80 -1.63 7.51
CA ARG A 87 6.23 -1.90 6.18
C ARG A 87 7.23 -2.56 5.24
N VAL A 88 8.51 -2.16 5.30
CA VAL A 88 9.60 -2.84 4.56
C VAL A 88 9.75 -4.29 5.01
N ALA A 89 9.81 -4.55 6.31
CA ALA A 89 9.95 -5.89 6.87
C ALA A 89 8.76 -6.80 6.53
N GLU A 90 7.56 -6.24 6.40
CA GLU A 90 6.35 -6.94 5.98
C GLU A 90 6.33 -7.27 4.48
N GLY A 91 7.25 -6.74 3.67
CA GLY A 91 7.36 -7.04 2.25
C GLY A 91 6.42 -6.25 1.35
N HIS A 92 6.03 -5.05 1.74
CA HIS A 92 5.33 -4.10 0.88
C HIS A 92 6.26 -3.52 -0.19
N ALA A 93 5.68 -3.00 -1.28
CA ALA A 93 6.38 -2.25 -2.33
C ALA A 93 6.27 -0.74 -2.09
N PHE A 94 7.23 0.01 -2.64
CA PHE A 94 7.29 1.46 -2.45
C PHE A 94 7.65 2.16 -3.75
N GLY A 95 7.04 3.32 -4.00
CA GLY A 95 7.31 4.16 -5.15
C GLY A 95 7.27 5.65 -4.79
N SER A 96 7.71 6.48 -5.72
CA SER A 96 7.71 7.92 -5.54
C SER A 96 6.33 8.53 -5.84
N HIS A 97 5.89 9.48 -4.99
CA HIS A 97 4.73 10.33 -5.23
C HIS A 97 5.12 11.81 -5.39
N THR A 98 6.33 12.05 -5.89
CA THR A 98 7.07 13.31 -5.92
C THR A 98 7.43 13.82 -4.51
N TRP A 99 8.44 14.69 -4.42
CA TRP A 99 8.86 15.22 -3.13
C TRP A 99 7.83 16.18 -2.52
N ARG A 100 7.38 17.17 -3.32
CA ARG A 100 6.52 18.26 -2.85
C ARG A 100 5.04 18.04 -3.12
N HIS A 101 4.65 16.84 -3.58
CA HIS A 101 3.26 16.50 -3.89
C HIS A 101 2.57 17.52 -4.83
N GLY A 102 3.33 18.10 -5.77
CA GLY A 102 2.80 19.03 -6.75
C GLY A 102 2.23 18.30 -7.98
N SER A 103 1.35 18.95 -8.70
CA SER A 103 0.71 18.39 -9.89
C SER A 103 1.29 18.97 -11.18
N PHE A 104 1.62 18.11 -12.11
CA PHE A 104 2.06 18.47 -13.47
C PHE A 104 0.86 18.94 -14.28
N ARG A 105 0.97 20.08 -14.98
CA ARG A 105 -0.19 20.73 -15.62
C ARG A 105 -0.13 20.77 -17.13
N GLU A 106 0.92 21.30 -17.70
CA GLU A 106 1.08 21.50 -19.15
C GLU A 106 2.54 21.58 -19.53
N ASP A 107 2.87 21.11 -20.72
CA ASP A 107 4.19 21.25 -21.31
C ASP A 107 4.34 22.58 -22.03
N ARG A 108 5.50 23.25 -21.88
CA ARG A 108 5.85 24.50 -22.54
C ARG A 108 7.34 24.51 -22.88
N GLY A 109 7.68 24.36 -24.17
CA GLY A 109 9.05 24.55 -24.66
C GLY A 109 10.10 23.68 -23.94
N GLY A 110 9.82 22.41 -23.72
CA GLY A 110 10.74 21.50 -23.01
C GLY A 110 10.71 21.62 -21.47
N LEU A 111 9.82 22.44 -20.94
CA LEU A 111 9.54 22.59 -19.50
C LEU A 111 8.11 22.12 -19.22
N VAL A 112 7.85 21.75 -17.97
CA VAL A 112 6.49 21.44 -17.49
C VAL A 112 6.07 22.42 -16.41
N ARG A 113 4.85 22.94 -16.47
CA ARG A 113 4.28 23.72 -15.38
C ARG A 113 3.88 22.78 -14.24
N TYR A 114 4.45 23.06 -13.06
CA TYR A 114 4.25 22.31 -11.84
C TYR A 114 3.54 23.18 -10.81
N ARG A 115 2.38 22.72 -10.31
CA ARG A 115 1.58 23.44 -9.32
C ARG A 115 1.69 22.78 -7.97
N LEU A 116 2.18 23.51 -7.00
CA LEU A 116 2.33 23.10 -5.59
C LEU A 116 0.98 23.08 -4.86
N PRO A 117 0.86 22.34 -3.75
CA PRO A 117 -0.37 22.28 -2.94
C PRO A 117 -0.81 23.65 -2.39
N ASP A 118 0.11 24.57 -2.15
CA ASP A 118 -0.16 25.95 -1.70
C ASP A 118 -0.66 26.89 -2.82
N GLY A 119 -0.83 26.34 -4.04
CA GLY A 119 -1.31 27.08 -5.21
C GLY A 119 -0.24 27.78 -6.04
N ARG A 120 1.00 27.88 -5.56
CA ARG A 120 2.13 28.42 -6.34
C ARG A 120 2.42 27.52 -7.55
N SER A 121 2.92 28.13 -8.60
CA SER A 121 3.33 27.40 -9.82
C SER A 121 4.74 27.78 -10.19
N GLU A 122 5.49 26.81 -10.69
CA GLU A 122 6.83 26.95 -11.25
C GLU A 122 6.96 26.11 -12.51
N THR A 123 8.06 26.23 -13.21
CA THR A 123 8.38 25.39 -14.37
C THR A 123 9.56 24.50 -14.03
N LEU A 124 9.45 23.21 -14.36
CA LEU A 124 10.49 22.21 -14.17
C LEU A 124 11.03 21.75 -15.53
N ASP A 125 12.33 21.65 -15.64
CA ASP A 125 12.99 20.90 -16.70
C ASP A 125 13.04 19.40 -16.36
N ALA A 126 13.57 18.58 -17.27
CA ALA A 126 13.67 17.13 -17.09
C ALA A 126 14.49 16.74 -15.83
N ARG A 127 15.53 17.50 -15.50
CA ARG A 127 16.36 17.26 -14.31
C ARG A 127 15.55 17.53 -13.04
N ALA A 128 14.85 18.65 -12.98
CA ALA A 128 14.03 19.01 -11.83
C ALA A 128 12.85 18.03 -11.62
N VAL A 129 12.27 17.48 -12.70
CA VAL A 129 11.30 16.38 -12.62
C VAL A 129 11.95 15.13 -12.00
N CYS A 130 13.15 14.74 -12.43
CA CYS A 130 13.88 13.63 -11.83
C CYS A 130 14.19 13.86 -10.36
N ASP A 131 14.57 15.08 -9.96
CA ASP A 131 14.86 15.42 -8.58
C ASP A 131 13.60 15.29 -7.68
N GLU A 132 12.42 15.68 -8.20
CA GLU A 132 11.13 15.44 -7.50
C GLU A 132 10.86 13.96 -7.26
N LEU A 133 11.28 13.07 -8.16
CA LEU A 133 11.07 11.62 -8.04
C LEU A 133 12.13 10.95 -7.16
N LYS A 134 13.38 11.35 -7.26
CA LYS A 134 14.51 10.74 -6.54
C LYS A 134 14.62 11.14 -5.08
N ARG A 135 14.22 12.37 -4.77
CA ARG A 135 14.37 12.90 -3.43
C ARG A 135 13.60 12.11 -2.35
N PRO A 136 12.32 11.71 -2.55
CA PRO A 136 11.65 10.84 -1.58
C PRO A 136 12.28 9.46 -1.48
N ASP A 137 12.79 8.89 -2.58
CA ASP A 137 13.51 7.63 -2.60
C ASP A 137 14.80 7.68 -1.77
N THR A 138 15.64 8.70 -1.99
CA THR A 138 16.84 8.92 -1.17
C THR A 138 16.51 9.07 0.31
N ARG A 139 15.48 9.85 0.62
CA ARG A 139 15.05 10.04 2.01
C ARG A 139 14.52 8.76 2.64
N PHE A 140 13.77 7.97 1.89
CA PHE A 140 13.28 6.68 2.35
C PHE A 140 14.42 5.68 2.62
N GLU A 141 15.44 5.66 1.76
CA GLU A 141 16.65 4.86 1.97
C GLU A 141 17.38 5.25 3.26
N GLU A 142 17.53 6.55 3.56
CA GLU A 142 18.10 7.03 4.82
C GLU A 142 17.29 6.55 6.05
N LEU A 143 15.97 6.49 5.93
CA LEU A 143 15.08 6.09 7.03
C LEU A 143 15.04 4.58 7.25
N THR A 144 15.15 3.78 6.17
CA THR A 144 14.81 2.36 6.19
C THR A 144 15.92 1.43 5.77
N GLY A 145 16.95 1.93 5.07
CA GLY A 145 17.99 1.14 4.40
C GLY A 145 17.54 0.51 3.07
N ARG A 146 16.32 0.80 2.60
CA ARG A 146 15.78 0.29 1.33
C ARG A 146 15.46 1.42 0.36
N ARG A 147 15.79 1.22 -0.94
CA ARG A 147 15.36 2.08 -2.04
C ARG A 147 13.92 1.77 -2.47
N PHE A 148 13.29 2.74 -3.13
CA PHE A 148 12.03 2.48 -3.83
C PHE A 148 12.21 1.47 -4.96
N ASP A 149 11.13 0.80 -5.30
CA ASP A 149 10.99 0.16 -6.60
C ASP A 149 10.96 1.25 -7.69
N PRO A 150 11.41 0.97 -8.93
CA PRO A 150 11.55 2.00 -9.97
C PRO A 150 10.19 2.45 -10.55
N ILE A 151 9.27 2.79 -9.67
CA ILE A 151 7.91 3.22 -9.98
C ILE A 151 7.57 4.55 -9.33
N TRP A 152 6.65 5.28 -9.94
CA TRP A 152 6.13 6.52 -9.40
C TRP A 152 4.67 6.73 -9.77
N ARG A 153 3.96 7.54 -8.98
CA ARG A 153 2.61 7.98 -9.27
C ARG A 153 2.56 9.50 -9.26
N ALA A 154 1.90 10.08 -10.28
CA ALA A 154 1.71 11.51 -10.35
C ALA A 154 0.62 11.96 -9.37
N PRO A 155 0.84 13.00 -8.54
CA PRO A 155 -0.20 13.56 -7.69
C PRO A 155 -1.44 13.97 -8.50
N GLY A 156 -2.62 13.48 -8.04
CA GLY A 156 -3.89 13.64 -8.73
C GLY A 156 -3.96 12.97 -10.12
N GLY A 157 -3.11 11.98 -10.39
CA GLY A 157 -3.04 11.24 -11.66
C GLY A 157 -2.62 12.09 -12.87
N ARG A 158 -2.10 13.31 -12.66
CA ARG A 158 -1.82 14.23 -13.76
C ARG A 158 -0.40 14.11 -14.26
N THR A 159 -0.26 13.65 -15.49
CA THR A 159 1.02 13.57 -16.22
C THR A 159 0.97 14.43 -17.48
N THR A 160 2.15 14.71 -18.04
CA THR A 160 2.33 15.28 -19.36
C THR A 160 3.33 14.41 -20.14
N PRO A 161 3.38 14.49 -21.49
CA PRO A 161 4.38 13.78 -22.27
C PRO A 161 5.81 14.06 -21.78
N HIS A 162 6.12 15.32 -21.44
CA HIS A 162 7.45 15.69 -20.94
C HIS A 162 7.76 15.04 -19.58
N THR A 163 6.80 15.02 -18.63
CA THR A 163 7.03 14.38 -17.32
C THR A 163 7.22 12.88 -17.45
N LEU A 164 6.45 12.20 -18.32
CA LEU A 164 6.59 10.75 -18.53
C LEU A 164 7.96 10.44 -19.15
N ALA A 165 8.39 11.20 -20.17
CA ALA A 165 9.69 11.03 -20.80
C ALA A 165 10.85 11.30 -19.82
N ALA A 166 10.77 12.36 -19.00
CA ALA A 166 11.76 12.69 -17.99
C ALA A 166 11.85 11.61 -16.90
N ALA A 167 10.72 11.14 -16.39
CA ALA A 167 10.66 10.07 -15.41
C ALA A 167 11.29 8.77 -15.94
N GLN A 168 10.93 8.38 -17.17
CA GLN A 168 11.50 7.19 -17.82
C GLN A 168 13.01 7.32 -18.02
N ALA A 169 13.49 8.48 -18.45
CA ALA A 169 14.92 8.74 -18.64
C ALA A 169 15.73 8.65 -17.34
N CYS A 170 15.13 8.91 -16.19
CA CYS A 170 15.76 8.72 -14.88
C CYS A 170 15.38 7.42 -14.17
N GLY A 171 14.76 6.48 -14.88
CA GLY A 171 14.56 5.11 -14.42
C GLY A 171 13.25 4.84 -13.68
N TYR A 172 12.26 5.76 -13.73
CA TYR A 172 10.98 5.56 -13.06
C TYR A 172 9.84 5.32 -14.06
N HIS A 173 9.01 4.31 -13.78
CA HIS A 173 7.81 3.97 -14.55
C HIS A 173 6.56 4.48 -13.85
N HIS A 174 5.70 5.21 -14.59
CA HIS A 174 4.45 5.72 -14.04
C HIS A 174 3.45 4.58 -13.77
N VAL A 175 2.82 4.62 -12.62
CA VAL A 175 1.75 3.69 -12.20
C VAL A 175 0.51 4.51 -11.87
N ASP A 176 -0.48 4.43 -12.73
CA ASP A 176 -1.80 4.99 -12.52
C ASP A 176 -2.69 3.99 -11.77
N TRP A 177 -3.98 4.26 -11.69
CA TRP A 177 -4.99 3.37 -11.15
C TRP A 177 -6.10 3.10 -12.18
N ALA A 178 -6.79 1.98 -12.03
CA ALA A 178 -7.94 1.67 -12.85
C ALA A 178 -9.11 2.63 -12.53
N ALA A 179 -9.95 2.93 -13.50
CA ALA A 179 -11.13 3.77 -13.28
C ALA A 179 -12.04 3.20 -12.16
N ALA A 180 -12.18 1.87 -12.10
CA ALA A 180 -12.88 1.18 -11.02
C ALA A 180 -12.09 1.18 -9.70
N GLY A 181 -10.76 1.32 -9.77
CA GLY A 181 -9.85 1.31 -8.63
C GLY A 181 -9.78 2.63 -7.85
N PHE A 182 -10.34 3.72 -8.35
CA PHE A 182 -10.50 4.95 -7.59
C PHE A 182 -11.52 4.73 -6.47
N LEU A 183 -11.06 4.47 -5.24
CA LEU A 183 -11.96 4.19 -4.11
C LEU A 183 -12.81 5.40 -3.72
N GLY A 184 -12.33 6.62 -3.96
CA GLY A 184 -13.04 7.86 -3.65
C GLY A 184 -12.95 8.25 -2.18
N ASP A 185 -11.94 7.76 -1.48
CA ASP A 185 -11.67 8.08 -0.08
C ASP A 185 -11.32 9.56 0.17
N GLU A 186 -11.11 10.35 -0.90
CA GLU A 186 -10.93 11.82 -0.87
C GLU A 186 -12.22 12.59 -1.19
N LEU A 187 -13.28 11.93 -1.65
CA LEU A 187 -14.55 12.58 -1.98
C LEU A 187 -15.31 12.98 -0.70
N PRO A 188 -16.14 14.04 -0.73
CA PRO A 188 -16.93 14.46 0.42
C PRO A 188 -17.84 13.34 0.95
N SER A 189 -17.73 13.01 2.23
CA SER A 189 -18.49 11.91 2.85
C SER A 189 -19.99 12.16 2.90
N GLU A 190 -20.41 13.41 2.86
CA GLU A 190 -21.81 13.83 2.83
C GLU A 190 -22.49 13.47 1.51
N THR A 191 -21.73 13.41 0.42
CA THR A 191 -22.24 13.06 -0.92
C THR A 191 -21.94 11.59 -1.25
N TYR A 192 -20.78 11.09 -0.81
CA TYR A 192 -20.29 9.76 -1.13
C TYR A 192 -20.06 8.98 0.18
N SER A 193 -21.13 8.33 0.67
CA SER A 193 -21.04 7.54 1.90
C SER A 193 -20.04 6.39 1.78
N ASN A 194 -19.44 6.00 2.90
CA ASN A 194 -18.50 4.87 2.94
C ASN A 194 -19.14 3.57 2.44
N ALA A 195 -20.41 3.32 2.77
CA ALA A 195 -21.16 2.15 2.29
C ALA A 195 -21.31 2.15 0.76
N ALA A 196 -21.63 3.30 0.16
CA ALA A 196 -21.75 3.42 -1.29
C ALA A 196 -20.41 3.23 -2.01
N LEU A 197 -19.31 3.77 -1.45
CA LEU A 197 -17.96 3.59 -2.00
C LEU A 197 -17.52 2.12 -1.91
N LEU A 198 -17.74 1.47 -0.78
CA LEU A 198 -17.45 0.04 -0.58
C LEU A 198 -18.23 -0.82 -1.58
N GLN A 199 -19.54 -0.63 -1.68
CA GLN A 199 -20.37 -1.41 -2.60
C GLN A 199 -19.92 -1.22 -4.05
N ARG A 200 -19.65 0.03 -4.47
CA ARG A 200 -19.14 0.33 -5.80
C ARG A 200 -17.82 -0.41 -6.09
N ALA A 201 -16.88 -0.43 -5.14
CA ALA A 201 -15.62 -1.13 -5.31
C ALA A 201 -15.83 -2.64 -5.43
N LEU A 202 -16.64 -3.23 -4.55
CA LEU A 202 -16.95 -4.66 -4.59
C LEU A 202 -17.64 -5.08 -5.90
N ASP A 203 -18.46 -4.21 -6.51
CA ASP A 203 -19.19 -4.53 -7.73
C ASP A 203 -18.37 -4.34 -9.01
N ARG A 204 -17.39 -3.42 -8.99
CA ARG A 204 -16.74 -2.96 -10.22
C ARG A 204 -15.31 -3.42 -10.39
N LEU A 205 -14.60 -3.75 -9.31
CA LEU A 205 -13.21 -4.21 -9.41
C LEU A 205 -13.10 -5.53 -10.16
N ARG A 206 -12.07 -5.65 -11.01
CA ARG A 206 -11.80 -6.80 -11.88
C ARG A 206 -10.33 -7.20 -11.76
N ASP A 207 -10.00 -8.37 -12.27
CA ASP A 207 -8.63 -8.86 -12.36
C ASP A 207 -7.70 -7.83 -13.04
N GLY A 208 -6.54 -7.63 -12.44
CA GLY A 208 -5.53 -6.68 -12.92
C GLY A 208 -5.74 -5.24 -12.46
N ASP A 209 -6.87 -4.89 -11.80
CA ASP A 209 -7.13 -3.51 -11.39
C ASP A 209 -6.16 -3.04 -10.30
N ILE A 210 -5.66 -1.83 -10.49
CA ILE A 210 -4.90 -1.08 -9.50
C ILE A 210 -5.86 -0.21 -8.71
N VAL A 211 -5.94 -0.46 -7.40
CA VAL A 211 -6.83 0.21 -6.46
C VAL A 211 -6.05 1.31 -5.73
N MET A 212 -6.58 2.52 -5.70
CA MET A 212 -5.95 3.69 -5.08
C MET A 212 -6.78 4.22 -3.91
N ALA A 213 -6.10 4.42 -2.79
CA ALA A 213 -6.57 5.11 -1.60
C ALA A 213 -5.40 5.88 -0.95
N HIS A 214 -5.64 6.50 0.19
CA HIS A 214 -4.64 7.30 0.91
C HIS A 214 -4.49 6.81 2.37
N LEU A 215 -3.32 7.08 2.95
CA LEU A 215 -3.08 6.84 4.39
C LEU A 215 -3.80 7.86 5.31
N GLY A 216 -4.65 8.67 4.73
CA GLY A 216 -5.51 9.65 5.38
C GLY A 216 -5.70 10.91 4.53
N ILE A 217 -6.88 11.51 4.61
CA ILE A 217 -7.29 12.70 3.84
C ILE A 217 -7.74 13.80 4.79
N TRP A 218 -7.36 15.06 4.49
CA TRP A 218 -7.72 16.22 5.30
C TRP A 218 -9.19 16.61 5.17
N SER A 219 -9.72 16.55 3.96
CA SER A 219 -11.06 17.10 3.63
C SER A 219 -12.22 16.17 3.95
N ARG A 220 -11.96 14.85 4.09
CA ARG A 220 -13.04 13.89 4.34
C ARG A 220 -13.35 13.77 5.83
N LYS A 221 -14.59 14.05 6.21
CA LYS A 221 -15.06 14.03 7.61
C LYS A 221 -15.26 12.61 8.16
N ASP A 222 -15.88 11.72 7.37
CA ASP A 222 -16.06 10.31 7.70
C ASP A 222 -15.04 9.48 6.90
N PRO A 223 -13.91 9.06 7.50
CA PRO A 223 -12.81 8.43 6.79
C PRO A 223 -13.22 7.05 6.23
N PHE A 224 -12.71 6.73 5.03
CA PHE A 224 -12.95 5.42 4.40
C PHE A 224 -12.10 4.29 5.00
N ALA A 225 -10.97 4.60 5.62
CA ALA A 225 -10.01 3.61 6.11
C ALA A 225 -10.63 2.48 6.97
N PRO A 226 -11.63 2.71 7.85
CA PRO A 226 -12.31 1.63 8.58
C PRO A 226 -13.05 0.62 7.68
N MET A 227 -13.38 0.99 6.45
CA MET A 227 -14.06 0.10 5.49
C MET A 227 -13.08 -0.84 4.77
N LEU A 228 -11.77 -0.63 4.93
CA LEU A 228 -10.74 -1.42 4.24
C LEU A 228 -10.83 -2.92 4.59
N GLU A 229 -11.13 -3.24 5.84
CA GLU A 229 -11.34 -4.63 6.26
C GLU A 229 -12.48 -5.30 5.50
N SER A 230 -13.64 -4.63 5.41
CA SER A 230 -14.79 -5.13 4.67
C SER A 230 -14.52 -5.23 3.17
N LEU A 231 -13.74 -4.30 2.63
CA LEU A 231 -13.32 -4.32 1.23
C LEU A 231 -12.43 -5.53 0.94
N ILE A 232 -11.38 -5.73 1.72
CA ILE A 232 -10.44 -6.85 1.53
C ILE A 232 -11.17 -8.19 1.70
N SER A 233 -11.93 -8.36 2.80
CA SER A 233 -12.69 -9.59 3.05
C SER A 233 -13.68 -9.90 1.93
N GLY A 234 -14.41 -8.88 1.46
CA GLY A 234 -15.39 -9.04 0.39
C GLY A 234 -14.75 -9.41 -0.95
N LEU A 235 -13.58 -8.85 -1.27
CA LEU A 235 -12.82 -9.20 -2.48
C LEU A 235 -12.20 -10.59 -2.37
N GLN A 236 -11.65 -10.96 -1.21
CA GLN A 236 -11.15 -12.32 -0.96
C GLN A 236 -12.27 -13.37 -1.06
N ALA A 237 -13.46 -13.07 -0.53
CA ALA A 237 -14.64 -13.94 -0.65
C ALA A 237 -15.09 -14.13 -2.11
N LYS A 238 -14.79 -13.16 -3.00
CA LYS A 238 -14.98 -13.26 -4.45
C LYS A 238 -13.83 -13.98 -5.17
N GLY A 239 -12.84 -14.51 -4.44
CA GLY A 239 -11.71 -15.24 -5.01
C GLY A 239 -10.54 -14.36 -5.47
N PHE A 240 -10.54 -13.05 -5.19
CA PHE A 240 -9.40 -12.21 -5.52
C PHE A 240 -8.24 -12.41 -4.54
N CYS A 241 -7.04 -12.41 -5.09
CA CYS A 241 -5.79 -12.27 -4.34
C CYS A 241 -5.22 -10.85 -4.52
N PHE A 242 -4.27 -10.49 -3.65
CA PHE A 242 -3.60 -9.20 -3.71
C PHE A 242 -2.11 -9.39 -3.97
N SER A 243 -1.54 -8.48 -4.75
CA SER A 243 -0.11 -8.44 -5.02
C SER A 243 0.40 -6.99 -5.02
N THR A 244 1.71 -6.82 -4.94
CA THR A 244 2.33 -5.50 -5.09
C THR A 244 2.50 -5.13 -6.56
N ARG A 245 2.44 -3.84 -6.90
CA ARG A 245 2.62 -3.40 -8.29
C ARG A 245 4.04 -3.61 -8.80
N ALA A 246 5.04 -3.62 -7.91
CA ALA A 246 6.43 -3.93 -8.27
C ALA A 246 6.62 -5.34 -8.85
N GLN A 247 5.73 -6.28 -8.52
CA GLN A 247 5.75 -7.67 -9.00
C GLN A 247 4.91 -7.87 -10.27
N ALA A 248 4.01 -6.93 -10.58
CA ALA A 248 3.18 -6.98 -11.77
C ALA A 248 3.95 -6.42 -12.97
N ARG A 249 4.38 -7.27 -13.86
CA ARG A 249 4.97 -6.94 -15.17
C ARG A 249 3.96 -7.19 -16.26
#